data_c37bba10fe06388ef32bb6af283ee6bf
#
_entry.id   c37bba10fe06388ef32bb6af283ee6bf
#
_cell.length_a   1.000
_cell.length_b   1.000
_cell.length_c   1.000
_cell.angle_alpha   90.00
_cell.angle_beta   90.00
_cell.angle_gamma   90.00
#
_symmetry.space_group_name_H-M   'P 1'
#
loop_
_entity.id
_entity.type
_entity.pdbx_description
1 polymer ?
#
loop_
_entity_poly.entity_id
_entity_poly.type
_entity_poly.pdbx_seq_one_letter_code
_entity_poly.pdbx_strand_id
1 'polypeptide(L)'
;MDKKIIILIREKKVKVRDLFITFNEKVKFNTETKEEIYDRNIEIENTTTLYDIYRSEKKMNSTKDIIATREKYGLNQSDYSLVLGLGKVTIHRYENGMLQTEANDSIITLSKDIQNMKKLLEINWDKISEETYKLLYERLSNLELLENHRILKNIPLYTEKKCFETVPVFDVVRKLLWIANELQLEITPLFLQKLLYFIQGISLRFYNKPAFPEKIVNWTYGPVIEDIYHKYKIYDRCNISKEENISLTEGLEEIILKVLESYGEFSPNKLVSLTHEEAPWLDTTQNEEITKEAILEYFKKVYN
;
A
#
# COMPACT_ATOMS: atom_id res chain seq x y z
N MET A 1 31.89 32.53 -37.23
CA MET A 1 30.82 31.87 -37.99
C MET A 1 29.50 32.32 -37.41
N ASP A 2 28.85 33.29 -38.03
CA ASP A 2 27.54 33.75 -37.57
C ASP A 2 26.52 32.62 -37.75
N LYS A 3 25.93 32.20 -36.58
CA LYS A 3 24.89 31.18 -36.63
C LYS A 3 23.63 31.82 -37.26
N LYS A 4 23.36 31.51 -38.54
CA LYS A 4 22.15 31.97 -39.25
C LYS A 4 20.85 31.47 -38.64
N ILE A 5 20.92 30.43 -37.85
CA ILE A 5 19.78 29.77 -37.21
C ILE A 5 19.95 29.86 -35.69
N ILE A 6 18.93 30.38 -35.01
CA ILE A 6 18.88 30.51 -33.55
C ILE A 6 17.60 29.87 -32.97
N ILE A 7 17.60 29.60 -31.69
CA ILE A 7 16.36 29.23 -30.98
C ILE A 7 15.90 30.46 -30.20
N LEU A 8 14.72 30.96 -30.55
CA LEU A 8 14.03 32.01 -29.80
C LEU A 8 13.14 31.37 -28.76
N ILE A 9 13.02 32.05 -27.63
CA ILE A 9 12.05 31.71 -26.58
C ILE A 9 11.08 32.88 -26.50
N ARG A 10 9.77 32.57 -26.58
CA ARG A 10 8.72 33.59 -26.45
C ARG A 10 7.62 33.08 -25.53
N GLU A 11 7.02 33.99 -24.79
CA GLU A 11 5.82 33.69 -24.03
C GLU A 11 4.64 33.47 -24.96
N LYS A 12 3.92 32.38 -24.78
CA LYS A 12 2.73 32.03 -25.59
C LYS A 12 1.61 31.54 -24.67
N LYS A 13 0.41 32.08 -24.89
CA LYS A 13 -0.80 31.65 -24.20
C LYS A 13 -1.62 30.74 -25.13
N VAL A 14 -1.86 29.51 -24.68
CA VAL A 14 -2.60 28.48 -25.44
C VAL A 14 -3.75 27.93 -24.64
N LYS A 15 -4.89 27.69 -25.26
CA LYS A 15 -6.01 26.97 -24.62
C LYS A 15 -5.79 25.47 -24.79
N VAL A 16 -5.65 24.76 -23.66
CA VAL A 16 -5.62 23.31 -23.60
C VAL A 16 -6.89 22.85 -22.89
N ARG A 17 -7.79 22.21 -23.61
CA ARG A 17 -9.12 21.80 -23.12
C ARG A 17 -9.86 22.98 -22.46
N ASP A 18 -9.96 23.00 -21.13
CA ASP A 18 -10.67 23.98 -20.33
C ASP A 18 -9.79 25.08 -19.72
N LEU A 19 -8.45 24.95 -19.84
CA LEU A 19 -7.49 25.90 -19.25
C LEU A 19 -6.76 26.72 -20.31
N PHE A 20 -6.50 27.99 -19.98
CA PHE A 20 -5.52 28.80 -20.70
C PHE A 20 -4.17 28.72 -19.99
N ILE A 21 -3.16 28.22 -20.67
CA ILE A 21 -1.82 28.01 -20.14
C ILE A 21 -0.87 28.98 -20.85
N THR A 22 -0.07 29.68 -20.07
CA THR A 22 1.03 30.51 -20.54
C THR A 22 2.34 29.75 -20.33
N PHE A 23 3.14 29.60 -21.37
CA PHE A 23 4.41 28.91 -21.31
C PHE A 23 5.45 29.52 -22.25
N ASN A 24 6.70 29.19 -22.04
CA ASN A 24 7.80 29.63 -22.89
C ASN A 24 7.96 28.67 -24.08
N GLU A 25 7.43 29.09 -25.24
CA GLU A 25 7.57 28.37 -26.49
C GLU A 25 8.97 28.53 -27.06
N LYS A 26 9.61 27.45 -27.46
CA LYS A 26 10.85 27.45 -28.24
C LYS A 26 10.52 27.47 -29.71
N VAL A 27 11.18 28.35 -30.51
CA VAL A 27 10.99 28.45 -31.92
C VAL A 27 12.36 28.51 -32.62
N LYS A 28 12.56 27.68 -33.65
CA LYS A 28 13.74 27.72 -34.48
C LYS A 28 13.56 28.85 -35.51
N PHE A 29 14.49 29.79 -35.56
CA PHE A 29 14.35 31.01 -36.36
C PHE A 29 15.59 31.27 -37.21
N ASN A 30 15.35 31.60 -38.49
CA ASN A 30 16.40 32.03 -39.38
C ASN A 30 16.52 33.56 -39.35
N THR A 31 17.70 34.05 -38.92
CA THR A 31 17.97 35.49 -38.77
C THR A 31 18.13 36.22 -40.12
N GLU A 32 18.44 35.52 -41.20
CA GLU A 32 18.58 36.11 -42.56
C GLU A 32 17.23 36.23 -43.25
N THR A 33 16.45 35.13 -43.33
CA THR A 33 15.13 35.14 -43.97
C THR A 33 14.04 35.73 -43.09
N LYS A 34 14.32 35.90 -41.79
CA LYS A 34 13.35 36.31 -40.75
C LYS A 34 12.12 35.40 -40.64
N GLU A 35 12.30 34.13 -40.93
CA GLU A 35 11.23 33.12 -40.90
C GLU A 35 11.43 32.09 -39.81
N GLU A 36 10.31 31.57 -39.30
CA GLU A 36 10.29 30.43 -38.38
C GLU A 36 10.54 29.14 -39.18
N ILE A 37 11.40 28.28 -38.67
CA ILE A 37 11.71 26.98 -39.24
C ILE A 37 11.03 25.91 -38.43
N TYR A 38 10.17 25.11 -39.05
CA TYR A 38 9.58 23.95 -38.37
C TYR A 38 10.68 22.96 -37.94
N ASP A 39 10.66 22.59 -36.69
CA ASP A 39 11.52 21.54 -36.11
C ASP A 39 10.69 20.62 -35.25
N ARG A 40 10.56 19.36 -35.67
CA ARG A 40 9.73 18.35 -35.01
C ARG A 40 10.12 18.12 -33.54
N ASN A 41 11.41 18.17 -33.23
CA ASN A 41 11.87 17.91 -31.85
C ASN A 41 11.50 19.06 -30.93
N ILE A 42 11.63 20.30 -31.39
CA ILE A 42 11.22 21.50 -30.69
C ILE A 42 9.70 21.49 -30.44
N GLU A 43 8.92 21.10 -31.47
CA GLU A 43 7.45 21.02 -31.34
C GLU A 43 7.01 19.95 -30.33
N ILE A 44 7.68 18.79 -30.31
CA ILE A 44 7.46 17.76 -29.28
C ILE A 44 7.82 18.30 -27.89
N GLU A 45 8.94 18.98 -27.74
CA GLU A 45 9.37 19.59 -26.46
C GLU A 45 8.34 20.62 -25.96
N ASN A 46 7.90 21.52 -26.84
CA ASN A 46 6.89 22.53 -26.53
C ASN A 46 5.57 21.89 -26.09
N THR A 47 5.10 20.89 -26.83
CA THR A 47 3.86 20.17 -26.53
C THR A 47 3.96 19.42 -25.18
N THR A 48 5.10 18.78 -24.93
CA THR A 48 5.36 18.09 -23.66
C THR A 48 5.32 19.07 -22.49
N THR A 49 6.03 20.19 -22.61
CA THR A 49 6.04 21.26 -21.59
C THR A 49 4.63 21.79 -21.32
N LEU A 50 3.87 22.06 -22.37
CA LEU A 50 2.49 22.55 -22.28
C LEU A 50 1.58 21.55 -21.54
N TYR A 51 1.69 20.27 -21.86
CA TYR A 51 0.90 19.22 -21.22
C TYR A 51 1.34 18.92 -19.79
N ASP A 52 2.61 19.07 -19.46
CA ASP A 52 3.09 18.91 -18.08
C ASP A 52 2.58 20.04 -17.17
N ILE A 53 2.50 21.27 -17.70
CA ILE A 53 1.84 22.38 -16.98
C ILE A 53 0.36 22.08 -16.77
N TYR A 54 -0.36 21.59 -17.78
CA TYR A 54 -1.76 21.20 -17.64
C TYR A 54 -1.96 20.12 -16.56
N ARG A 55 -1.12 19.07 -16.58
CA ARG A 55 -1.15 17.99 -15.56
C ARG A 55 -0.96 18.55 -14.16
N SER A 56 0.00 19.45 -13.99
CA SER A 56 0.29 20.11 -12.73
C SER A 56 -0.90 20.92 -12.20
N GLU A 57 -1.48 21.77 -13.03
CA GLU A 57 -2.66 22.60 -12.68
C GLU A 57 -3.88 21.74 -12.30
N LYS A 58 -4.07 20.62 -13.00
CA LYS A 58 -5.17 19.67 -12.76
C LYS A 58 -4.86 18.61 -11.72
N LYS A 59 -3.66 18.59 -11.13
CA LYS A 59 -3.17 17.57 -10.20
C LYS A 59 -3.27 16.14 -10.77
N MET A 60 -3.03 16.01 -12.07
CA MET A 60 -3.02 14.73 -12.77
C MET A 60 -1.67 14.05 -12.68
N ASN A 61 -1.64 12.74 -12.92
CA ASN A 61 -0.39 11.98 -12.96
C ASN A 61 0.54 12.50 -14.07
N SER A 62 1.79 12.75 -13.74
CA SER A 62 2.83 13.03 -14.72
C SER A 62 3.18 11.78 -15.53
N THR A 63 3.85 11.96 -16.67
CA THR A 63 4.40 10.84 -17.44
C THR A 63 5.30 9.94 -16.57
N LYS A 64 6.10 10.54 -15.70
CA LYS A 64 6.97 9.79 -14.75
C LYS A 64 6.18 8.97 -13.75
N ASP A 65 5.08 9.52 -13.21
CA ASP A 65 4.22 8.78 -12.27
C ASP A 65 3.59 7.56 -12.94
N ILE A 66 3.15 7.70 -14.20
CA ILE A 66 2.55 6.60 -14.97
C ILE A 66 3.59 5.49 -15.19
N ILE A 67 4.80 5.84 -15.63
CA ILE A 67 5.90 4.90 -15.82
C ILE A 67 6.25 4.20 -14.49
N ALA A 68 6.46 4.95 -13.43
CA ALA A 68 6.81 4.42 -12.13
C ALA A 68 5.75 3.45 -11.58
N THR A 69 4.45 3.77 -11.77
CA THR A 69 3.36 2.89 -11.36
C THR A 69 3.36 1.58 -12.15
N ARG A 70 3.55 1.63 -13.46
CA ARG A 70 3.66 0.44 -14.31
C ARG A 70 4.85 -0.44 -13.92
N GLU A 71 6.01 0.19 -13.73
CA GLU A 71 7.26 -0.51 -13.39
C GLU A 71 7.21 -1.13 -11.98
N LYS A 72 6.51 -0.51 -11.03
CA LYS A 72 6.22 -1.10 -9.71
C LYS A 72 5.64 -2.51 -9.85
N TYR A 73 4.78 -2.73 -10.83
CA TYR A 73 4.12 -4.01 -11.09
C TYR A 73 4.86 -4.92 -12.08
N GLY A 74 5.97 -4.46 -12.67
CA GLY A 74 6.77 -5.23 -13.63
C GLY A 74 6.06 -5.46 -14.97
N LEU A 75 5.07 -4.62 -15.32
CA LEU A 75 4.27 -4.76 -16.53
C LEU A 75 4.88 -4.00 -17.72
N ASN A 76 4.70 -4.54 -18.93
CA ASN A 76 4.90 -3.76 -20.14
C ASN A 76 3.71 -2.80 -20.37
N GLN A 77 3.86 -1.85 -21.29
CA GLN A 77 2.87 -0.82 -21.57
C GLN A 77 1.52 -1.38 -22.02
N SER A 78 1.56 -2.46 -22.82
CA SER A 78 0.35 -3.11 -23.35
C SER A 78 -0.43 -3.79 -22.25
N ASP A 79 0.24 -4.63 -21.44
CA ASP A 79 -0.41 -5.40 -20.38
C ASP A 79 -0.93 -4.46 -19.28
N TYR A 80 -0.17 -3.43 -18.92
CA TYR A 80 -0.67 -2.42 -17.98
C TYR A 80 -1.92 -1.71 -18.50
N SER A 81 -1.95 -1.33 -19.81
CA SER A 81 -3.15 -0.78 -20.42
C SER A 81 -4.36 -1.72 -20.28
N LEU A 82 -4.17 -3.01 -20.57
CA LEU A 82 -5.25 -4.02 -20.56
C LEU A 82 -5.75 -4.30 -19.13
N VAL A 83 -4.84 -4.40 -18.15
CA VAL A 83 -5.22 -4.57 -16.73
C VAL A 83 -6.04 -3.38 -16.22
N LEU A 84 -5.72 -2.16 -16.66
CA LEU A 84 -6.53 -0.97 -16.35
C LEU A 84 -7.86 -0.91 -17.11
N GLY A 85 -8.18 -1.87 -17.98
CA GLY A 85 -9.37 -1.86 -18.81
C GLY A 85 -9.30 -0.86 -19.97
N LEU A 86 -8.10 -0.37 -20.32
CA LEU A 86 -7.87 0.60 -21.37
C LEU A 86 -7.53 -0.09 -22.71
N GLY A 87 -7.54 0.69 -23.78
CA GLY A 87 -7.05 0.19 -25.08
C GLY A 87 -5.55 -0.07 -25.07
N LYS A 88 -5.10 -1.15 -25.71
CA LYS A 88 -3.75 -1.72 -25.72
C LYS A 88 -2.59 -0.71 -25.85
N VAL A 89 -2.80 0.38 -26.60
CA VAL A 89 -1.77 1.41 -26.86
C VAL A 89 -1.92 2.68 -26.01
N THR A 90 -2.86 2.69 -25.07
CA THR A 90 -3.23 3.90 -24.32
C THR A 90 -2.10 4.37 -23.43
N ILE A 91 -1.53 3.47 -22.64
CA ILE A 91 -0.39 3.79 -21.73
C ILE A 91 0.85 4.20 -22.55
N HIS A 92 1.13 3.51 -23.66
CA HIS A 92 2.23 3.91 -24.57
C HIS A 92 2.09 5.38 -24.99
N ARG A 93 0.89 5.83 -25.37
CA ARG A 93 0.64 7.24 -25.76
C ARG A 93 0.89 8.19 -24.58
N TYR A 94 0.46 7.85 -23.38
CA TYR A 94 0.64 8.69 -22.18
C TYR A 94 2.10 8.77 -21.76
N GLU A 95 2.83 7.66 -21.81
CA GLU A 95 4.27 7.64 -21.54
C GLU A 95 5.09 8.41 -22.59
N ASN A 96 4.56 8.58 -23.81
CA ASN A 96 5.12 9.44 -24.85
C ASN A 96 4.56 10.88 -24.84
N GLY A 97 4.01 11.32 -23.71
CA GLY A 97 3.65 12.71 -23.46
C GLY A 97 2.21 13.09 -23.80
N MET A 98 1.40 12.23 -24.44
CA MET A 98 -0.01 12.55 -24.70
C MET A 98 -0.79 12.78 -23.39
N LEU A 99 -1.67 13.77 -23.42
CA LEU A 99 -2.49 14.12 -22.25
C LEU A 99 -3.62 13.09 -22.04
N GLN A 100 -3.66 12.50 -20.87
CA GLN A 100 -4.71 11.55 -20.45
C GLN A 100 -6.05 12.24 -20.21
N THR A 101 -7.15 11.49 -20.35
CA THR A 101 -8.46 11.95 -19.91
C THR A 101 -8.55 11.91 -18.39
N GLU A 102 -9.44 12.68 -17.77
CA GLU A 102 -9.65 12.66 -16.31
C GLU A 102 -10.07 11.27 -15.82
N ALA A 103 -10.92 10.57 -16.58
CA ALA A 103 -11.34 9.21 -16.26
C ALA A 103 -10.16 8.23 -16.24
N ASN A 104 -9.30 8.28 -17.27
CA ASN A 104 -8.13 7.41 -17.36
C ASN A 104 -7.08 7.77 -16.30
N ASP A 105 -6.94 9.05 -15.97
CA ASP A 105 -6.09 9.50 -14.88
C ASP A 105 -6.55 8.97 -13.52
N SER A 106 -7.86 8.98 -13.28
CA SER A 106 -8.45 8.41 -12.07
C SER A 106 -8.18 6.91 -11.94
N ILE A 107 -8.30 6.15 -13.04
CA ILE A 107 -7.98 4.71 -13.04
C ILE A 107 -6.48 4.48 -12.77
N ILE A 108 -5.60 5.26 -13.37
CA ILE A 108 -4.16 5.21 -13.12
C ILE A 108 -3.87 5.54 -11.65
N THR A 109 -4.52 6.55 -11.09
CA THR A 109 -4.38 6.91 -9.68
C THR A 109 -4.83 5.79 -8.75
N LEU A 110 -5.98 5.17 -9.02
CA LEU A 110 -6.48 4.02 -8.26
C LEU A 110 -5.52 2.83 -8.31
N SER A 111 -4.89 2.58 -9.46
CA SER A 111 -3.96 1.47 -9.63
C SER A 111 -2.65 1.61 -8.84
N LYS A 112 -2.34 2.76 -8.27
CA LYS A 112 -1.18 2.94 -7.37
C LYS A 112 -1.31 2.13 -6.09
N ASP A 113 -2.54 1.93 -5.63
CA ASP A 113 -2.89 1.09 -4.50
C ASP A 113 -2.93 -0.39 -4.92
N ILE A 114 -2.31 -1.27 -4.13
CA ILE A 114 -2.17 -2.69 -4.46
C ILE A 114 -3.52 -3.40 -4.47
N GLN A 115 -4.43 -3.06 -3.54
CA GLN A 115 -5.75 -3.70 -3.46
C GLN A 115 -6.63 -3.31 -4.65
N ASN A 116 -6.57 -2.04 -5.06
CA ASN A 116 -7.28 -1.60 -6.26
C ASN A 116 -6.70 -2.23 -7.52
N MET A 117 -5.36 -2.40 -7.58
CA MET A 117 -4.72 -3.09 -8.71
C MET A 117 -5.11 -4.56 -8.78
N LYS A 118 -5.24 -5.28 -7.65
CA LYS A 118 -5.78 -6.64 -7.58
C LYS A 118 -7.20 -6.70 -8.16
N LYS A 119 -8.08 -5.79 -7.73
CA LYS A 119 -9.46 -5.71 -8.27
C LYS A 119 -9.49 -5.44 -9.78
N LEU A 120 -8.64 -4.54 -10.27
CA LEU A 120 -8.54 -4.26 -11.71
C LEU A 120 -8.06 -5.49 -12.49
N LEU A 121 -7.11 -6.24 -11.94
CA LEU A 121 -6.65 -7.52 -12.51
C LEU A 121 -7.77 -8.54 -12.57
N GLU A 122 -8.56 -8.70 -11.50
CA GLU A 122 -9.70 -9.62 -11.45
C GLU A 122 -10.82 -9.24 -12.44
N ILE A 123 -11.10 -7.95 -12.60
CA ILE A 123 -12.13 -7.46 -13.53
C ILE A 123 -11.72 -7.65 -14.98
N ASN A 124 -10.44 -7.52 -15.31
CA ASN A 124 -9.93 -7.51 -16.68
C ASN A 124 -9.06 -8.73 -17.02
N TRP A 125 -9.17 -9.82 -16.26
CA TRP A 125 -8.35 -11.02 -16.37
C TRP A 125 -8.38 -11.63 -17.78
N ASP A 126 -9.53 -11.55 -18.46
CA ASP A 126 -9.78 -12.09 -19.81
C ASP A 126 -9.08 -11.31 -20.93
N LYS A 127 -8.57 -10.13 -20.63
CA LYS A 127 -7.89 -9.25 -21.59
C LYS A 127 -6.37 -9.47 -21.67
N ILE A 128 -5.82 -10.23 -20.73
CA ILE A 128 -4.38 -10.53 -20.64
C ILE A 128 -4.10 -12.02 -20.77
N SER A 129 -2.84 -12.38 -21.00
CA SER A 129 -2.46 -13.80 -21.04
C SER A 129 -2.51 -14.42 -19.64
N GLU A 130 -2.77 -15.74 -19.58
CA GLU A 130 -2.73 -16.48 -18.31
C GLU A 130 -1.38 -16.38 -17.62
N GLU A 131 -0.29 -16.34 -18.39
CA GLU A 131 1.07 -16.13 -17.88
C GLU A 131 1.22 -14.76 -17.21
N THR A 132 0.79 -13.68 -17.89
CA THR A 132 0.81 -12.32 -17.34
C THR A 132 -0.04 -12.23 -16.07
N TYR A 133 -1.22 -12.88 -16.05
CA TYR A 133 -2.08 -12.92 -14.87
C TYR A 133 -1.36 -13.54 -13.67
N LYS A 134 -0.76 -14.73 -13.84
CA LYS A 134 -0.05 -15.45 -12.77
C LYS A 134 1.13 -14.64 -12.24
N LEU A 135 1.96 -14.10 -13.14
CA LEU A 135 3.12 -13.29 -12.75
C LEU A 135 2.71 -12.01 -12.01
N LEU A 136 1.66 -11.34 -12.47
CA LEU A 136 1.18 -10.12 -11.81
C LEU A 136 0.54 -10.43 -10.45
N TYR A 137 -0.25 -11.50 -10.35
CA TYR A 137 -0.86 -11.92 -9.10
C TYR A 137 0.21 -12.24 -8.03
N GLU A 138 1.24 -13.00 -8.40
CA GLU A 138 2.38 -13.29 -7.53
C GLU A 138 3.12 -12.00 -7.15
N ARG A 139 3.37 -11.11 -8.11
CA ARG A 139 4.00 -9.81 -7.85
C ARG A 139 3.21 -8.95 -6.89
N LEU A 140 1.89 -8.88 -7.04
CA LEU A 140 1.00 -8.13 -6.16
C LEU A 140 1.00 -8.70 -4.74
N SER A 141 0.98 -10.02 -4.59
CA SER A 141 1.07 -10.70 -3.29
C SER A 141 2.41 -10.38 -2.60
N ASN A 142 3.51 -10.43 -3.33
CA ASN A 142 4.83 -10.06 -2.80
C ASN A 142 4.94 -8.57 -2.42
N LEU A 143 4.38 -7.67 -3.24
CA LEU A 143 4.36 -6.24 -2.92
C LEU A 143 3.50 -5.94 -1.70
N GLU A 144 2.36 -6.59 -1.56
CA GLU A 144 1.50 -6.48 -0.38
C GLU A 144 2.22 -6.98 0.87
N LEU A 145 2.91 -8.12 0.78
CA LEU A 145 3.75 -8.64 1.85
C LEU A 145 4.82 -7.62 2.25
N LEU A 146 5.52 -7.03 1.28
CA LEU A 146 6.55 -6.00 1.52
C LEU A 146 5.97 -4.71 2.13
N GLU A 147 4.77 -4.29 1.72
CA GLU A 147 4.11 -3.11 2.28
C GLU A 147 3.66 -3.35 3.72
N ASN A 148 3.12 -4.53 3.99
CA ASN A 148 2.81 -5.00 5.35
C ASN A 148 4.08 -5.07 6.21
N HIS A 149 5.18 -5.63 5.68
CA HIS A 149 6.48 -5.63 6.34
C HIS A 149 7.03 -4.22 6.58
N ARG A 150 6.75 -3.25 5.70
CA ARG A 150 7.18 -1.86 5.87
C ARG A 150 6.44 -1.16 7.01
N ILE A 151 5.15 -1.44 7.17
CA ILE A 151 4.36 -0.96 8.31
C ILE A 151 4.96 -1.53 9.62
N LEU A 152 5.28 -2.81 9.63
CA LEU A 152 5.91 -3.49 10.76
C LEU A 152 7.37 -3.04 11.01
N LYS A 153 8.16 -2.76 9.96
CA LYS A 153 9.54 -2.24 10.08
C LYS A 153 9.62 -0.82 10.64
N ASN A 154 8.54 -0.05 10.54
CA ASN A 154 8.46 1.30 11.13
C ASN A 154 8.05 1.28 12.62
N ILE A 155 7.85 0.10 13.23
CA ILE A 155 7.86 -0.02 14.69
C ILE A 155 9.30 0.28 15.12
N PRO A 156 9.58 1.41 15.81
CA PRO A 156 10.95 1.75 16.19
C PRO A 156 11.50 0.61 17.04
N LEU A 157 12.63 0.06 16.64
CA LEU A 157 13.39 -0.90 17.45
C LEU A 157 13.75 -0.20 18.75
N TYR A 158 13.25 -0.71 19.86
CA TYR A 158 13.61 -0.19 21.17
C TYR A 158 15.10 -0.37 21.39
N THR A 159 15.81 0.74 21.47
CA THR A 159 17.26 0.75 21.76
C THR A 159 17.56 0.37 23.21
N GLU A 160 16.55 0.43 24.10
CA GLU A 160 16.68 0.03 25.51
C GLU A 160 15.67 -1.08 25.85
N LYS A 161 16.15 -2.20 26.42
CA LYS A 161 15.28 -3.28 26.90
C LYS A 161 14.46 -2.80 28.10
N LYS A 162 13.21 -2.47 27.87
CA LYS A 162 12.23 -2.20 28.92
C LYS A 162 11.86 -3.46 29.67
N CYS A 163 11.34 -3.30 30.90
CA CYS A 163 10.80 -4.41 31.64
C CYS A 163 9.67 -5.08 30.87
N PHE A 164 9.70 -6.42 30.73
CA PHE A 164 8.72 -7.20 30.00
C PHE A 164 8.41 -8.50 30.75
N GLU A 165 7.13 -8.73 31.00
CA GLU A 165 6.62 -9.95 31.64
C GLU A 165 5.49 -10.55 30.81
N THR A 166 5.44 -11.88 30.76
CA THR A 166 4.33 -12.65 30.20
C THR A 166 3.16 -12.61 31.19
N VAL A 167 1.97 -12.25 30.71
CA VAL A 167 0.75 -12.16 31.52
C VAL A 167 -0.39 -12.97 30.88
N PRO A 168 -1.47 -13.30 31.61
CA PRO A 168 -2.66 -13.93 31.02
C PRO A 168 -3.19 -13.09 29.85
N VAL A 169 -3.67 -13.74 28.78
CA VAL A 169 -4.18 -13.04 27.60
C VAL A 169 -5.34 -12.07 27.91
N PHE A 170 -6.14 -12.38 28.94
CA PHE A 170 -7.22 -11.48 29.35
C PHE A 170 -6.71 -10.13 29.86
N ASP A 171 -5.55 -10.10 30.48
CA ASP A 171 -4.92 -8.85 30.92
C ASP A 171 -4.41 -8.05 29.72
N VAL A 172 -3.80 -8.73 28.73
CA VAL A 172 -3.44 -8.08 27.45
C VAL A 172 -4.67 -7.48 26.78
N VAL A 173 -5.78 -8.22 26.74
CA VAL A 173 -7.04 -7.74 26.12
C VAL A 173 -7.62 -6.54 26.86
N ARG A 174 -7.67 -6.56 28.20
CA ARG A 174 -8.15 -5.41 28.99
C ARG A 174 -7.37 -4.15 28.66
N LYS A 175 -6.04 -4.24 28.68
CA LYS A 175 -5.18 -3.09 28.37
C LYS A 175 -5.36 -2.63 26.93
N LEU A 176 -5.43 -3.57 25.98
CA LEU A 176 -5.63 -3.27 24.56
C LEU A 176 -6.96 -2.52 24.34
N LEU A 177 -8.07 -3.04 24.89
CA LEU A 177 -9.39 -2.42 24.74
C LEU A 177 -9.46 -1.05 25.43
N TRP A 178 -8.78 -0.89 26.58
CA TRP A 178 -8.68 0.40 27.23
C TRP A 178 -7.93 1.43 26.35
N ILE A 179 -6.73 1.09 25.85
CA ILE A 179 -5.94 1.96 24.96
C ILE A 179 -6.73 2.27 23.66
N ALA A 180 -7.33 1.25 23.06
CA ALA A 180 -8.10 1.42 21.83
C ALA A 180 -9.26 2.41 22.00
N ASN A 181 -9.95 2.35 23.16
CA ASN A 181 -11.00 3.32 23.46
C ASN A 181 -10.46 4.75 23.65
N GLU A 182 -9.30 4.95 24.31
CA GLU A 182 -8.66 6.26 24.42
C GLU A 182 -8.26 6.82 23.04
N LEU A 183 -7.89 5.93 22.11
CA LEU A 183 -7.56 6.27 20.72
C LEU A 183 -8.80 6.36 19.80
N GLN A 184 -10.00 6.15 20.32
CA GLN A 184 -11.27 6.13 19.57
C GLN A 184 -11.31 5.08 18.45
N LEU A 185 -10.63 3.96 18.63
CA LEU A 185 -10.60 2.84 17.68
C LEU A 185 -11.73 1.85 17.96
N GLU A 186 -12.36 1.36 16.90
CA GLU A 186 -13.42 0.35 16.97
C GLU A 186 -12.82 -1.06 16.87
N ILE A 187 -12.93 -1.86 17.94
CA ILE A 187 -12.37 -3.20 18.02
C ILE A 187 -13.49 -4.25 18.05
N THR A 188 -13.68 -4.96 16.95
CA THR A 188 -14.59 -6.11 16.87
C THR A 188 -13.91 -7.40 17.36
N PRO A 189 -14.65 -8.47 17.72
CA PRO A 189 -14.07 -9.75 18.14
C PRO A 189 -13.08 -10.35 17.13
N LEU A 190 -13.40 -10.29 15.85
CA LEU A 190 -12.50 -10.78 14.79
C LEU A 190 -11.21 -9.96 14.73
N PHE A 191 -11.33 -8.62 14.83
CA PHE A 191 -10.20 -7.72 14.80
C PHE A 191 -9.28 -7.92 16.00
N LEU A 192 -9.85 -8.09 17.20
CA LEU A 192 -9.13 -8.37 18.44
C LEU A 192 -8.21 -9.60 18.30
N GLN A 193 -8.70 -10.71 17.73
CA GLN A 193 -7.92 -11.92 17.52
C GLN A 193 -6.65 -11.67 16.70
N LYS A 194 -6.75 -10.85 15.66
CA LYS A 194 -5.61 -10.54 14.79
C LYS A 194 -4.60 -9.62 15.50
N LEU A 195 -5.07 -8.64 16.26
CA LEU A 195 -4.19 -7.78 17.05
C LEU A 195 -3.41 -8.60 18.09
N LEU A 196 -4.04 -9.55 18.75
CA LEU A 196 -3.38 -10.44 19.72
C LEU A 196 -2.31 -11.32 19.06
N TYR A 197 -2.55 -11.83 17.87
CA TYR A 197 -1.54 -12.58 17.11
C TYR A 197 -0.30 -11.71 16.81
N PHE A 198 -0.48 -10.46 16.37
CA PHE A 198 0.63 -9.54 16.13
C PHE A 198 1.36 -9.16 17.43
N ILE A 199 0.64 -8.92 18.53
CA ILE A 199 1.25 -8.67 19.85
C ILE A 199 2.13 -9.85 20.25
N GLN A 200 1.66 -11.08 20.11
CA GLN A 200 2.42 -12.29 20.41
C GLN A 200 3.70 -12.39 19.56
N GLY A 201 3.56 -12.18 18.23
CA GLY A 201 4.69 -12.27 17.30
C GLY A 201 5.77 -11.22 17.57
N ILE A 202 5.36 -9.98 17.83
CA ILE A 202 6.27 -8.87 18.14
C ILE A 202 6.98 -9.13 19.47
N SER A 203 6.27 -9.58 20.51
CA SER A 203 6.88 -9.86 21.81
C SER A 203 7.90 -11.00 21.72
N LEU A 204 7.58 -12.09 21.02
CA LEU A 204 8.51 -13.18 20.76
C LEU A 204 9.76 -12.68 20.02
N ARG A 205 9.60 -11.82 19.00
CA ARG A 205 10.71 -11.31 18.20
C ARG A 205 11.66 -10.42 18.98
N PHE A 206 11.15 -9.47 19.77
CA PHE A 206 11.96 -8.44 20.41
C PHE A 206 12.41 -8.80 21.83
N TYR A 207 11.57 -9.51 22.60
CA TYR A 207 11.86 -9.87 23.97
C TYR A 207 12.25 -11.34 24.13
N ASN A 208 12.10 -12.16 23.08
CA ASN A 208 12.26 -13.63 23.13
C ASN A 208 11.39 -14.26 24.25
N LYS A 209 10.25 -13.63 24.54
CA LYS A 209 9.26 -14.03 25.51
C LYS A 209 7.86 -13.86 24.90
N PRO A 210 6.92 -14.78 25.17
CA PRO A 210 5.54 -14.60 24.75
C PRO A 210 4.86 -13.47 25.53
N ALA A 211 3.96 -12.73 24.89
CA ALA A 211 3.10 -11.75 25.57
C ALA A 211 2.15 -12.45 26.55
N PHE A 212 1.65 -13.61 26.16
CA PHE A 212 0.73 -14.45 26.95
C PHE A 212 1.04 -15.94 26.72
N PRO A 213 0.71 -16.82 27.71
CA PRO A 213 0.99 -18.26 27.63
C PRO A 213 -0.02 -19.01 26.73
N GLU A 214 -1.24 -18.50 26.55
CA GLU A 214 -2.34 -19.18 25.88
C GLU A 214 -1.98 -19.56 24.44
N LYS A 215 -2.65 -20.61 23.94
CA LYS A 215 -2.46 -21.15 22.60
C LYS A 215 -3.18 -20.31 21.57
N ILE A 216 -2.58 -20.22 20.39
CA ILE A 216 -3.19 -19.67 19.18
C ILE A 216 -3.49 -20.85 18.26
N VAL A 217 -4.72 -20.97 17.79
CA VAL A 217 -5.20 -22.09 16.96
C VAL A 217 -5.49 -21.58 15.54
N ASN A 218 -5.20 -22.41 14.54
CA ASN A 218 -5.51 -22.14 13.16
C ASN A 218 -7.00 -22.36 12.87
N TRP A 219 -7.78 -21.28 12.73
CA TRP A 219 -9.18 -21.33 12.28
C TRP A 219 -9.36 -20.74 10.87
N THR A 220 -10.53 -21.02 10.27
CA THR A 220 -10.87 -20.58 8.90
C THR A 220 -10.68 -19.08 8.66
N TYR A 221 -10.91 -18.25 9.66
CA TYR A 221 -10.72 -16.80 9.56
C TYR A 221 -9.39 -16.31 10.18
N GLY A 222 -8.38 -17.18 10.20
CA GLY A 222 -7.02 -16.88 10.68
C GLY A 222 -6.77 -17.32 12.13
N PRO A 223 -5.66 -16.89 12.75
CA PRO A 223 -5.25 -17.23 14.10
C PRO A 223 -6.30 -16.82 15.14
N VAL A 224 -6.64 -17.70 16.09
CA VAL A 224 -7.65 -17.50 17.14
C VAL A 224 -7.17 -18.02 18.50
N ILE A 225 -7.46 -17.26 19.55
CA ILE A 225 -7.35 -17.68 20.95
C ILE A 225 -8.75 -18.03 21.44
N GLU A 226 -9.00 -19.32 21.68
CA GLU A 226 -10.36 -19.86 21.92
C GLU A 226 -11.06 -19.21 23.10
N ASP A 227 -10.37 -18.99 24.24
CA ASP A 227 -10.95 -18.37 25.44
C ASP A 227 -11.42 -16.94 25.16
N ILE A 228 -10.64 -16.18 24.37
CA ILE A 228 -11.01 -14.82 23.97
C ILE A 228 -12.17 -14.84 23.00
N TYR A 229 -12.19 -15.80 22.04
CA TYR A 229 -13.34 -15.96 21.16
C TYR A 229 -14.61 -16.25 21.96
N HIS A 230 -14.59 -17.21 22.88
CA HIS A 230 -15.76 -17.58 23.67
C HIS A 230 -16.29 -16.45 24.53
N LYS A 231 -15.40 -15.61 25.10
CA LYS A 231 -15.81 -14.45 25.91
C LYS A 231 -16.47 -13.36 25.06
N TYR A 232 -15.87 -13.02 23.90
CA TYR A 232 -16.26 -11.83 23.14
C TYR A 232 -17.17 -12.12 21.91
N LYS A 233 -17.44 -13.37 21.55
CA LYS A 233 -18.33 -13.74 20.42
C LYS A 233 -19.73 -13.14 20.51
N ILE A 234 -20.19 -12.78 21.70
CA ILE A 234 -21.49 -12.14 21.93
C ILE A 234 -21.62 -10.78 21.22
N TYR A 235 -20.50 -10.11 20.98
CA TYR A 235 -20.48 -8.84 20.24
C TYR A 235 -20.62 -9.01 18.73
N ASP A 236 -20.49 -10.23 18.20
CA ASP A 236 -20.56 -10.56 16.77
C ASP A 236 -19.67 -9.61 15.91
N ARG A 237 -20.29 -8.69 15.20
CA ARG A 237 -19.60 -7.69 14.36
C ARG A 237 -19.57 -6.31 14.98
N CYS A 238 -20.11 -6.16 16.18
CA CYS A 238 -20.14 -4.89 16.91
C CYS A 238 -18.82 -4.64 17.62
N ASN A 239 -18.63 -3.38 17.95
CA ASN A 239 -17.49 -2.94 18.76
C ASN A 239 -17.58 -3.50 20.19
N ILE A 240 -16.46 -3.99 20.72
CA ILE A 240 -16.37 -4.46 22.10
C ILE A 240 -16.33 -3.25 23.04
N SER A 241 -17.10 -3.32 24.12
CA SER A 241 -17.11 -2.26 25.12
C SER A 241 -15.74 -2.07 25.79
N LYS A 242 -15.49 -0.85 26.26
CA LYS A 242 -14.30 -0.52 27.05
C LYS A 242 -14.16 -1.44 28.26
N GLU A 243 -12.97 -1.95 28.47
CA GLU A 243 -12.58 -2.68 29.67
C GLU A 243 -11.88 -1.76 30.68
N GLU A 244 -11.71 -2.21 31.90
CA GLU A 244 -11.00 -1.46 32.96
C GLU A 244 -9.50 -1.37 32.64
N ASN A 245 -8.90 -0.23 32.96
CA ASN A 245 -7.46 -0.07 32.85
C ASN A 245 -6.73 -0.93 33.87
N ILE A 246 -5.73 -1.65 33.40
CA ILE A 246 -4.79 -2.38 34.25
C ILE A 246 -3.37 -1.94 33.96
N SER A 247 -2.48 -2.07 34.91
CA SER A 247 -1.05 -1.80 34.70
C SER A 247 -0.36 -3.06 34.22
N LEU A 248 0.34 -2.95 33.11
CA LEU A 248 1.25 -3.98 32.58
C LEU A 248 2.69 -3.47 32.67
N THR A 249 3.64 -4.33 32.31
CA THR A 249 5.03 -3.89 32.18
C THR A 249 5.18 -2.95 30.98
N GLU A 250 6.07 -1.97 31.11
CA GLU A 250 6.27 -0.91 30.12
C GLU A 250 6.53 -1.43 28.70
N GLY A 251 7.31 -2.52 28.58
CA GLY A 251 7.59 -3.13 27.27
C GLY A 251 6.36 -3.77 26.63
N LEU A 252 5.45 -4.37 27.42
CA LEU A 252 4.22 -4.96 26.90
C LEU A 252 3.19 -3.89 26.52
N GLU A 253 3.02 -2.84 27.34
CA GLU A 253 2.15 -1.70 27.01
C GLU A 253 2.59 -1.00 25.71
N GLU A 254 3.89 -0.87 25.52
CA GLU A 254 4.45 -0.26 24.33
C GLU A 254 4.20 -1.12 23.09
N ILE A 255 4.33 -2.45 23.16
CA ILE A 255 3.96 -3.35 22.05
C ILE A 255 2.48 -3.20 21.71
N ILE A 256 1.58 -3.19 22.70
CA ILE A 256 0.14 -3.03 22.50
C ILE A 256 -0.14 -1.71 21.78
N LEU A 257 0.44 -0.61 22.24
CA LEU A 257 0.27 0.72 21.63
C LEU A 257 0.76 0.73 20.18
N LYS A 258 1.95 0.17 19.92
CA LYS A 258 2.53 0.11 18.56
C LYS A 258 1.69 -0.75 17.59
N VAL A 259 1.14 -1.86 18.06
CA VAL A 259 0.23 -2.69 17.27
C VAL A 259 -1.05 -1.91 16.93
N LEU A 260 -1.62 -1.17 17.89
CA LEU A 260 -2.80 -0.33 17.66
C LEU A 260 -2.49 0.85 16.70
N GLU A 261 -1.37 1.52 16.86
CA GLU A 261 -0.92 2.58 15.94
C GLU A 261 -0.71 2.06 14.50
N SER A 262 -0.22 0.82 14.36
CA SER A 262 0.09 0.24 13.06
C SER A 262 -1.12 -0.35 12.34
N TYR A 263 -2.04 -0.91 13.08
CA TYR A 263 -3.15 -1.70 12.53
C TYR A 263 -4.54 -1.20 12.93
N GLY A 264 -4.65 -0.31 13.92
CA GLY A 264 -5.94 0.10 14.51
C GLY A 264 -6.94 0.68 13.52
N GLU A 265 -6.46 1.32 12.44
CA GLU A 265 -7.30 1.87 11.36
C GLU A 265 -7.65 0.85 10.26
N PHE A 266 -7.13 -0.38 10.33
CA PHE A 266 -7.41 -1.39 9.32
C PHE A 266 -8.79 -1.98 9.53
N SER A 267 -9.43 -2.39 8.42
CA SER A 267 -10.64 -3.20 8.54
C SER A 267 -10.30 -4.62 9.05
N PRO A 268 -11.22 -5.29 9.79
CA PRO A 268 -11.02 -6.67 10.22
C PRO A 268 -10.68 -7.62 9.06
N ASN A 269 -11.31 -7.45 7.91
CA ASN A 269 -11.04 -8.25 6.71
C ASN A 269 -9.62 -8.05 6.17
N LYS A 270 -9.08 -6.82 6.26
CA LYS A 270 -7.70 -6.56 5.87
C LYS A 270 -6.72 -7.36 6.74
N LEU A 271 -6.91 -7.41 8.06
CA LEU A 271 -6.06 -8.21 8.95
C LEU A 271 -6.24 -9.72 8.74
N VAL A 272 -7.45 -10.17 8.41
CA VAL A 272 -7.67 -11.57 8.02
C VAL A 272 -6.82 -11.90 6.80
N SER A 273 -6.87 -11.09 5.73
CA SER A 273 -6.04 -11.31 4.54
C SER A 273 -4.56 -11.34 4.87
N LEU A 274 -4.07 -10.42 5.73
CA LEU A 274 -2.67 -10.39 6.15
C LEU A 274 -2.24 -11.69 6.84
N THR A 275 -3.01 -12.14 7.84
CA THR A 275 -2.67 -13.37 8.57
C THR A 275 -2.79 -14.63 7.74
N HIS A 276 -3.63 -14.64 6.69
CA HIS A 276 -3.77 -15.77 5.77
C HIS A 276 -2.60 -15.89 4.78
N GLU A 277 -1.82 -14.85 4.59
CA GLU A 277 -0.62 -14.85 3.75
C GLU A 277 0.63 -15.26 4.53
N GLU A 278 0.54 -15.38 5.85
CA GLU A 278 1.68 -15.67 6.73
C GLU A 278 1.93 -17.17 6.91
N ALA A 279 3.20 -17.58 6.80
CA ALA A 279 3.60 -19.00 6.95
C ALA A 279 3.08 -19.68 8.22
N PRO A 280 3.06 -19.05 9.41
CA PRO A 280 2.54 -19.71 10.60
C PRO A 280 1.09 -20.18 10.47
N TRP A 281 0.25 -19.44 9.74
CA TRP A 281 -1.12 -19.85 9.46
C TRP A 281 -1.20 -20.85 8.30
N LEU A 282 -0.47 -20.59 7.20
CA LEU A 282 -0.49 -21.43 5.99
C LEU A 282 0.01 -22.86 6.24
N ASP A 283 1.09 -22.97 7.04
CA ASP A 283 1.80 -24.23 7.26
C ASP A 283 1.21 -25.05 8.44
N THR A 284 0.25 -24.49 9.19
CA THR A 284 -0.42 -25.18 10.29
C THR A 284 -1.71 -25.81 9.84
N THR A 285 -1.97 -27.07 10.18
CA THR A 285 -3.24 -27.76 9.88
C THR A 285 -4.40 -27.04 10.59
N GLN A 286 -5.56 -26.99 9.93
CA GLN A 286 -6.76 -26.38 10.50
C GLN A 286 -7.13 -27.01 11.84
N ASN A 287 -7.47 -26.20 12.83
CA ASN A 287 -7.78 -26.53 14.22
C ASN A 287 -6.58 -27.04 15.04
N GLU A 288 -5.37 -26.97 14.53
CA GLU A 288 -4.15 -27.24 15.29
C GLU A 288 -3.53 -25.95 15.84
N GLU A 289 -2.62 -26.10 16.82
CA GLU A 289 -1.91 -24.98 17.45
C GLU A 289 -0.87 -24.40 16.48
N ILE A 290 -0.93 -23.10 16.24
CA ILE A 290 0.15 -22.33 15.64
C ILE A 290 1.19 -22.11 16.74
N THR A 291 2.31 -22.83 16.65
CA THR A 291 3.32 -22.85 17.73
C THR A 291 4.04 -21.49 17.86
N LYS A 292 4.46 -21.18 19.09
CA LYS A 292 5.24 -19.96 19.36
C LYS A 292 6.55 -19.93 18.59
N GLU A 293 7.14 -21.10 18.32
CA GLU A 293 8.33 -21.28 17.52
C GLU A 293 8.10 -20.90 16.06
N ALA A 294 7.01 -21.36 15.45
CA ALA A 294 6.64 -21.00 14.08
C ALA A 294 6.40 -19.48 13.94
N ILE A 295 5.69 -18.89 14.91
CA ILE A 295 5.46 -17.44 14.95
C ILE A 295 6.80 -16.70 15.08
N LEU A 296 7.67 -17.10 16.00
CA LEU A 296 8.98 -16.48 16.21
C LEU A 296 9.86 -16.54 14.97
N GLU A 297 9.94 -17.71 14.30
CA GLU A 297 10.72 -17.88 13.08
C GLU A 297 10.24 -16.98 11.96
N TYR A 298 8.94 -16.88 11.78
CA TYR A 298 8.34 -16.00 10.79
C TYR A 298 8.63 -14.52 11.10
N PHE A 299 8.36 -14.09 12.33
CA PHE A 299 8.59 -12.71 12.74
C PHE A 299 10.07 -12.31 12.72
N LYS A 300 11.01 -13.25 12.94
CA LYS A 300 12.45 -13.00 12.72
C LYS A 300 12.81 -12.74 11.26
N LYS A 301 12.15 -13.41 10.31
CA LYS A 301 12.36 -13.18 8.87
C LYS A 301 11.79 -11.85 8.42
N VAL A 302 10.65 -11.47 8.99
CA VAL A 302 9.92 -10.25 8.64
C VAL A 302 10.55 -9.00 9.25
N TYR A 303 11.07 -9.12 10.48
CA TYR A 303 11.66 -8.01 11.26
C TYR A 303 13.18 -8.18 11.42
N ASN A 304 13.90 -8.20 10.35
CA ASN A 304 15.37 -8.21 10.36
C ASN A 304 15.97 -6.89 10.84
#